data_2eb6100df85a63e07c45b56417d963fa
#
_entry.id   2eb6100df85a63e07c45b56417d963fa
#
_cell.length_a   1.000
_cell.length_b   1.000
_cell.length_c   1.000
_cell.angle_alpha   90.00
_cell.angle_beta   90.00
_cell.angle_gamma   90.00
#
_symmetry.space_group_name_H-M   'P 1'
#
loop_
_entity.id
_entity.type
_entity.pdbx_description
1 polymer ?
#
loop_
_entity_poly.entity_id
_entity_poly.type
_entity_poly.pdbx_seq_one_letter_code
_entity_poly.pdbx_strand_id
1 'polypeptide(L)'
;MNYSVGFYTRRSPDEVDINQNYDLLCKETFRGRFAEAGKTETASYYLDICHQSDITQRPQMLRLLRDCVDGKVDLVVMDYPERVAENMKELIFLLYFLLHLDRPPEIAILNCLSTRVSKSKKENILRVTEQIVSKQKEDYTHWKNRILRGM
;
A
#
# COMPACT_ATOMS: atom_id res chain seq x y z
N MET A 1 -14.98 18.33 2.96
CA MET A 1 -14.42 17.24 2.13
C MET A 1 -13.91 16.13 3.01
N ASN A 2 -14.33 14.91 2.75
CA ASN A 2 -13.80 13.74 3.45
C ASN A 2 -12.44 13.37 2.88
N TYR A 3 -11.47 13.17 3.74
CA TYR A 3 -10.14 12.68 3.40
C TYR A 3 -10.07 11.21 3.78
N SER A 4 -9.90 10.33 2.81
CA SER A 4 -9.92 8.88 3.01
C SER A 4 -8.52 8.31 3.15
N VAL A 5 -8.27 7.64 4.27
CA VAL A 5 -6.98 6.99 4.55
C VAL A 5 -7.17 5.48 4.56
N GLY A 6 -6.39 4.78 3.76
CA GLY A 6 -6.35 3.33 3.74
C GLY A 6 -5.10 2.83 4.44
N PHE A 7 -5.27 2.05 5.51
CA PHE A 7 -4.17 1.45 6.26
C PHE A 7 -4.02 -0.01 5.88
N TYR A 8 -2.81 -0.41 5.52
CA TYR A 8 -2.53 -1.79 5.15
C TYR A 8 -1.46 -2.42 6.04
N THR A 9 -1.73 -3.62 6.53
CA THR A 9 -0.74 -4.49 7.17
C THR A 9 -0.97 -5.95 6.77
N ARG A 10 0.11 -6.73 6.80
CA ARG A 10 0.06 -8.17 6.66
C ARG A 10 0.64 -8.79 7.92
N ARG A 11 0.00 -9.83 8.42
CA ARG A 11 0.48 -10.63 9.53
C ARG A 11 0.54 -12.09 9.11
N SER A 12 1.55 -12.83 9.58
CA SER A 12 1.55 -14.26 9.37
C SER A 12 0.51 -14.91 10.30
N PRO A 13 -0.02 -16.11 9.95
CA PRO A 13 -0.97 -16.80 10.82
C PRO A 13 -0.43 -17.04 12.24
N ASP A 14 0.88 -17.14 12.39
CA ASP A 14 1.52 -17.37 13.69
C ASP A 14 1.53 -16.14 14.59
N GLU A 15 1.36 -14.95 14.01
CA GLU A 15 1.39 -13.66 14.73
C GLU A 15 0.03 -13.24 15.28
N VAL A 16 -1.05 -13.94 14.92
CA VAL A 16 -2.41 -13.56 15.28
C VAL A 16 -3.08 -14.64 16.09
N ASP A 17 -3.88 -14.24 17.07
CA ASP A 17 -4.74 -15.13 17.83
C ASP A 17 -6.09 -15.24 17.12
N ILE A 18 -6.67 -16.45 17.09
CA ILE A 18 -7.98 -16.71 16.50
C ILE A 18 -9.08 -15.84 17.14
N ASN A 19 -8.92 -15.46 18.39
CA ASN A 19 -9.86 -14.62 19.13
C ASN A 19 -9.52 -13.12 19.04
N GLN A 20 -8.49 -12.76 18.30
CA GLN A 20 -8.04 -11.38 18.22
C GLN A 20 -8.98 -10.54 17.36
N ASN A 21 -9.26 -9.31 17.82
CA ASN A 21 -9.98 -8.32 17.03
C ASN A 21 -9.05 -7.74 15.97
N TYR A 22 -9.28 -8.05 14.71
CA TYR A 22 -8.42 -7.64 13.60
C TYR A 22 -8.45 -6.13 13.36
N ASP A 23 -9.58 -5.48 13.55
CA ASP A 23 -9.68 -4.02 13.45
C ASP A 23 -8.81 -3.35 14.51
N LEU A 24 -8.83 -3.87 15.71
CA LEU A 24 -8.01 -3.37 16.81
C LEU A 24 -6.53 -3.58 16.53
N LEU A 25 -6.15 -4.73 15.97
CA LEU A 25 -4.77 -5.01 15.57
C LEU A 25 -4.27 -3.99 14.56
N CYS A 26 -5.07 -3.69 13.54
CA CYS A 26 -4.72 -2.68 12.54
C CYS A 26 -4.59 -1.29 13.16
N LYS A 27 -5.53 -0.90 14.01
CA LYS A 27 -5.50 0.40 14.70
C LYS A 27 -4.26 0.54 15.57
N GLU A 28 -3.88 -0.50 16.30
CA GLU A 28 -2.69 -0.49 17.14
C GLU A 28 -1.40 -0.42 16.33
N THR A 29 -1.33 -1.09 15.19
CA THR A 29 -0.17 -1.06 14.29
C THR A 29 0.17 0.37 13.87
N PHE A 30 -0.85 1.19 13.60
CA PHE A 30 -0.68 2.54 13.08
C PHE A 30 -0.92 3.64 14.12
N ARG A 31 -1.11 3.29 15.36
CA ARG A 31 -1.47 4.23 16.44
C ARG A 31 -0.45 5.35 16.58
N GLY A 32 -0.94 6.59 16.55
CA GLY A 32 -0.12 7.79 16.75
C GLY A 32 0.88 8.10 15.66
N ARG A 33 0.93 7.31 14.59
CA ARG A 33 1.93 7.49 13.54
C ARG A 33 1.48 8.41 12.42
N PHE A 34 0.15 8.50 12.20
CA PHE A 34 -0.43 9.35 11.17
C PHE A 34 -1.71 9.98 11.70
N ALA A 35 -1.61 11.22 12.14
CA ALA A 35 -2.75 12.04 12.51
C ALA A 35 -2.80 13.24 11.57
N GLU A 36 -3.92 13.42 10.90
CA GLU A 36 -4.20 14.58 10.06
C GLU A 36 -4.99 15.60 10.87
N ALA A 37 -4.29 16.47 11.59
CA ALA A 37 -4.93 17.48 12.40
C ALA A 37 -5.81 18.41 11.55
N GLY A 38 -7.07 18.58 11.95
CA GLY A 38 -8.00 19.52 11.33
C GLY A 38 -8.71 19.03 10.09
N LYS A 39 -8.53 17.78 9.65
CA LYS A 39 -9.25 17.19 8.52
C LYS A 39 -10.23 16.13 9.00
N THR A 40 -11.40 16.06 8.36
CA THR A 40 -12.32 14.95 8.57
C THR A 40 -11.78 13.73 7.84
N GLU A 41 -11.39 12.71 8.59
CA GLU A 41 -10.80 11.50 8.05
C GLU A 41 -11.79 10.34 8.10
N THR A 42 -11.80 9.56 7.03
CA THR A 42 -12.41 8.24 7.02
C THR A 42 -11.27 7.23 6.93
N ALA A 43 -11.13 6.40 7.95
CA ALA A 43 -10.10 5.37 7.98
C ALA A 43 -10.67 4.02 7.57
N SER A 44 -10.00 3.35 6.65
CA SER A 44 -10.30 1.97 6.25
C SER A 44 -9.08 1.12 6.52
N TYR A 45 -9.32 -0.10 7.01
CA TYR A 45 -8.26 -1.02 7.40
C TYR A 45 -8.29 -2.25 6.50
N TYR A 46 -7.11 -2.60 5.98
CA TYR A 46 -6.91 -3.73 5.08
C TYR A 46 -5.86 -4.63 5.71
N LEU A 47 -6.29 -5.77 6.23
CA LEU A 47 -5.42 -6.74 6.89
C LEU A 47 -5.43 -8.05 6.13
N ASP A 48 -4.28 -8.47 5.63
CA ASP A 48 -4.09 -9.82 5.10
C ASP A 48 -3.40 -10.68 6.15
N ILE A 49 -3.95 -11.86 6.39
CA ILE A 49 -3.35 -12.87 7.26
C ILE A 49 -2.88 -14.01 6.37
N CYS A 50 -1.60 -14.02 6.09
CA CYS A 50 -0.97 -15.00 5.21
C CYS A 50 0.53 -15.04 5.44
N HIS A 51 1.16 -16.13 5.01
CA HIS A 51 2.61 -16.19 4.96
C HIS A 51 3.15 -15.24 3.90
N GLN A 52 4.46 -15.07 3.86
CA GLN A 52 5.09 -14.25 2.84
C GLN A 52 4.71 -14.77 1.45
N SER A 53 4.10 -13.92 0.66
CA SER A 53 3.61 -14.23 -0.68
C SER A 53 3.59 -12.97 -1.52
N ASP A 54 3.49 -13.12 -2.84
CA ASP A 54 3.36 -11.92 -3.66
C ASP A 54 1.97 -11.28 -3.47
N ILE A 55 1.91 -10.01 -3.80
CA ILE A 55 0.70 -9.18 -3.61
C ILE A 55 -0.49 -9.70 -4.38
N THR A 56 -0.26 -10.35 -5.51
CA THR A 56 -1.35 -10.86 -6.36
C THR A 56 -2.19 -11.94 -5.69
N GLN A 57 -1.70 -12.50 -4.59
CA GLN A 57 -2.37 -13.54 -3.80
C GLN A 57 -2.96 -13.03 -2.50
N ARG A 58 -2.97 -11.69 -2.29
CA ARG A 58 -3.43 -11.09 -1.03
C ARG A 58 -4.75 -10.37 -1.24
N PRO A 59 -5.87 -10.94 -0.77
CA PRO A 59 -7.21 -10.38 -1.04
C PRO A 59 -7.41 -8.94 -0.56
N GLN A 60 -6.90 -8.61 0.63
CA GLN A 60 -7.09 -7.27 1.17
C GLN A 60 -6.21 -6.23 0.49
N MET A 61 -5.00 -6.60 0.09
CA MET A 61 -4.18 -5.71 -0.73
C MET A 61 -4.85 -5.44 -2.08
N LEU A 62 -5.39 -6.48 -2.72
CA LEU A 62 -6.10 -6.32 -3.99
C LEU A 62 -7.34 -5.42 -3.83
N ARG A 63 -8.06 -5.54 -2.71
CA ARG A 63 -9.18 -4.64 -2.41
C ARG A 63 -8.72 -3.19 -2.23
N LEU A 64 -7.62 -2.97 -1.54
CA LEU A 64 -7.03 -1.64 -1.39
C LEU A 64 -6.65 -1.05 -2.75
N LEU A 65 -6.00 -1.83 -3.61
CA LEU A 65 -5.60 -1.37 -4.94
C LEU A 65 -6.82 -1.03 -5.79
N ARG A 66 -7.88 -1.82 -5.71
CA ARG A 66 -9.14 -1.53 -6.38
C ARG A 66 -9.75 -0.22 -5.90
N ASP A 67 -9.77 0.01 -4.59
CA ASP A 67 -10.28 1.25 -4.02
C ASP A 67 -9.43 2.45 -4.45
N CYS A 68 -8.11 2.28 -4.61
CA CYS A 68 -7.24 3.31 -5.14
C CYS A 68 -7.54 3.61 -6.62
N VAL A 69 -7.74 2.58 -7.44
CA VAL A 69 -8.11 2.75 -8.85
C VAL A 69 -9.45 3.50 -8.97
N ASP A 70 -10.38 3.20 -8.10
CA ASP A 70 -11.70 3.86 -8.08
C ASP A 70 -11.66 5.28 -7.48
N GLY A 71 -10.51 5.74 -7.04
CA GLY A 71 -10.35 7.07 -6.47
C GLY A 71 -10.94 7.24 -5.08
N LYS A 72 -11.14 6.15 -4.35
CA LYS A 72 -11.75 6.16 -3.01
C LYS A 72 -10.76 6.39 -1.88
N VAL A 73 -9.46 6.37 -2.15
CA VAL A 73 -8.41 6.50 -1.14
C VAL A 73 -7.50 7.67 -1.51
N ASP A 74 -7.34 8.59 -0.57
CA ASP A 74 -6.50 9.78 -0.74
C ASP A 74 -5.07 9.57 -0.23
N LEU A 75 -4.92 8.72 0.79
CA LEU A 75 -3.64 8.38 1.38
C LEU A 75 -3.60 6.89 1.70
N VAL A 76 -2.57 6.23 1.23
CA VAL A 76 -2.28 4.84 1.59
C VAL A 76 -1.15 4.84 2.63
N VAL A 77 -1.41 4.26 3.79
CA VAL A 77 -0.42 4.08 4.85
C VAL A 77 -0.15 2.59 4.98
N MET A 78 1.08 2.20 4.76
CA MET A 78 1.48 0.80 4.80
C MET A 78 2.45 0.53 5.95
N ASP A 79 2.42 -0.69 6.43
CA ASP A 79 3.34 -1.19 7.45
C ASP A 79 4.78 -1.27 6.90
N TYR A 80 5.70 -1.85 7.63
CA TYR A 80 7.10 -1.99 7.19
C TYR A 80 7.19 -2.70 5.84
N PRO A 81 8.19 -2.36 5.01
CA PRO A 81 8.31 -2.91 3.66
C PRO A 81 8.25 -4.44 3.58
N GLU A 82 8.85 -5.14 4.54
CA GLU A 82 8.86 -6.60 4.59
C GLU A 82 7.49 -7.22 4.82
N ARG A 83 6.52 -6.45 5.32
CA ARG A 83 5.14 -6.89 5.45
C ARG A 83 4.29 -6.55 4.24
N VAL A 84 4.70 -5.51 3.50
CA VAL A 84 3.91 -4.97 2.37
C VAL A 84 4.09 -5.83 1.12
N ALA A 85 5.31 -6.23 0.80
CA ALA A 85 5.62 -6.92 -0.45
C ALA A 85 6.51 -8.13 -0.21
N GLU A 86 6.54 -9.04 -1.16
CA GLU A 86 7.37 -10.23 -1.10
C GLU A 86 8.86 -9.90 -1.11
N ASN A 87 9.24 -8.90 -1.92
CA ASN A 87 10.63 -8.45 -2.07
C ASN A 87 10.66 -7.00 -2.54
N MET A 88 11.85 -6.44 -2.65
CA MET A 88 12.03 -5.04 -3.05
C MET A 88 11.54 -4.77 -4.46
N LYS A 89 11.73 -5.71 -5.39
CA LYS A 89 11.23 -5.56 -6.77
C LYS A 89 9.71 -5.39 -6.79
N GLU A 90 8.99 -6.20 -6.04
CA GLU A 90 7.54 -6.09 -5.96
C GLU A 90 7.10 -4.79 -5.29
N LEU A 91 7.80 -4.33 -4.26
CA LEU A 91 7.52 -3.04 -3.64
C LEU A 91 7.64 -1.90 -4.65
N ILE A 92 8.67 -1.93 -5.48
CA ILE A 92 8.87 -0.93 -6.53
C ILE A 92 7.74 -1.00 -7.57
N PHE A 93 7.33 -2.19 -7.97
CA PHE A 93 6.21 -2.37 -8.88
C PHE A 93 4.92 -1.79 -8.30
N LEU A 94 4.68 -2.03 -7.01
CA LEU A 94 3.51 -1.49 -6.32
C LEU A 94 3.51 0.03 -6.31
N LEU A 95 4.64 0.64 -5.98
CA LEU A 95 4.78 2.10 -5.97
C LEU A 95 4.56 2.69 -7.37
N TYR A 96 5.19 2.09 -8.37
CA TYR A 96 5.02 2.53 -9.77
C TYR A 96 3.54 2.45 -10.18
N PHE A 97 2.88 1.34 -9.87
CA PHE A 97 1.46 1.15 -10.18
C PHE A 97 0.59 2.25 -9.55
N LEU A 98 0.76 2.49 -8.25
CA LEU A 98 -0.04 3.48 -7.52
C LEU A 98 0.23 4.91 -8.00
N LEU A 99 1.49 5.24 -8.26
CA LEU A 99 1.86 6.60 -8.68
C LEU A 99 1.45 6.92 -10.12
N HIS A 100 1.09 5.92 -10.92
CA HIS A 100 0.64 6.11 -12.31
C HIS A 100 -0.86 5.92 -12.49
N LEU A 101 -1.64 5.87 -11.42
CA LEU A 101 -3.10 5.90 -11.49
C LEU A 101 -3.57 7.29 -11.94
N ASP A 102 -4.79 7.36 -12.47
CA ASP A 102 -5.40 8.63 -12.90
C ASP A 102 -5.47 9.63 -11.75
N ARG A 103 -5.80 9.16 -10.55
CA ARG A 103 -5.76 9.93 -9.31
C ARG A 103 -4.86 9.20 -8.31
N PRO A 104 -3.54 9.42 -8.39
CA PRO A 104 -2.62 8.71 -7.50
C PRO A 104 -2.82 9.13 -6.05
N PRO A 105 -2.92 8.17 -5.12
CA PRO A 105 -2.95 8.51 -3.71
C PRO A 105 -1.57 8.97 -3.24
N GLU A 106 -1.54 9.70 -2.13
CA GLU A 106 -0.31 9.85 -1.38
C GLU A 106 0.04 8.51 -0.74
N ILE A 107 1.33 8.25 -0.54
CA ILE A 107 1.82 6.96 -0.03
C ILE A 107 2.79 7.20 1.11
N ALA A 108 2.60 6.47 2.20
CA ALA A 108 3.53 6.42 3.31
C ALA A 108 3.75 4.96 3.71
N ILE A 109 5.01 4.58 3.83
CA ILE A 109 5.41 3.23 4.30
C ILE A 109 6.27 3.42 5.54
N LEU A 110 5.91 2.76 6.64
CA LEU A 110 6.57 2.93 7.92
C LEU A 110 8.08 2.71 7.81
N ASN A 111 8.86 3.68 8.28
CA ASN A 111 10.33 3.68 8.29
C ASN A 111 10.97 3.52 6.91
N CYS A 112 10.25 3.82 5.83
CA CYS A 112 10.77 3.69 4.48
C CYS A 112 10.63 4.97 3.68
N LEU A 113 9.39 5.37 3.34
CA LEU A 113 9.17 6.55 2.50
C LEU A 113 7.85 7.23 2.82
N SER A 114 7.75 8.50 2.41
CA SER A 114 6.49 9.23 2.40
C SER A 114 6.49 10.21 1.23
N THR A 115 5.46 10.12 0.39
CA THR A 115 5.25 11.06 -0.71
C THR A 115 4.66 12.39 -0.23
N ARG A 116 4.29 12.47 1.05
CA ARG A 116 3.68 13.66 1.65
C ARG A 116 4.69 14.75 2.00
N VAL A 117 5.97 14.40 2.07
CA VAL A 117 6.99 15.30 2.66
C VAL A 117 7.30 16.48 1.76
N SER A 118 7.44 16.24 0.44
CA SER A 118 7.70 17.30 -0.51
C SER A 118 7.43 16.83 -1.93
N LYS A 119 7.15 17.79 -2.82
CA LYS A 119 6.96 17.52 -4.24
C LYS A 119 8.22 16.95 -4.89
N SER A 120 9.38 17.50 -4.54
CA SER A 120 10.67 17.05 -5.09
C SER A 120 10.98 15.61 -4.70
N LYS A 121 10.64 15.20 -3.49
CA LYS A 121 10.82 13.83 -3.02
C LYS A 121 9.91 12.86 -3.76
N LYS A 122 8.66 13.24 -3.99
CA LYS A 122 7.71 12.46 -4.78
C LYS A 122 8.20 12.28 -6.21
N GLU A 123 8.67 13.34 -6.84
CA GLU A 123 9.22 13.27 -8.20
C GLU A 123 10.46 12.38 -8.27
N ASN A 124 11.28 12.38 -7.24
CA ASN A 124 12.47 11.53 -7.16
C ASN A 124 12.07 10.04 -7.06
N ILE A 125 11.07 9.72 -6.25
CA ILE A 125 10.54 8.36 -6.14
C ILE A 125 9.98 7.89 -7.48
N LEU A 126 9.21 8.75 -8.17
CA LEU A 126 8.69 8.45 -9.50
C LEU A 126 9.81 8.12 -10.48
N ARG A 127 10.84 8.95 -10.53
CA ARG A 127 11.97 8.76 -11.44
C ARG A 127 12.70 7.46 -11.17
N VAL A 128 12.97 7.14 -9.90
CA VAL A 128 13.68 5.91 -9.52
C VAL A 128 12.86 4.68 -9.89
N THR A 129 11.56 4.69 -9.58
CA THR A 129 10.69 3.56 -9.93
C THR A 129 10.56 3.38 -11.44
N GLU A 130 10.46 4.47 -12.20
CA GLU A 130 10.44 4.42 -13.67
C GLU A 130 11.70 3.80 -14.26
N GLN A 131 12.86 4.14 -13.73
CA GLN A 131 14.13 3.58 -14.20
C GLN A 131 14.19 2.07 -13.98
N ILE A 132 13.72 1.60 -12.84
CA ILE A 132 13.76 0.18 -12.51
C ILE A 132 12.72 -0.59 -13.33
N VAL A 133 11.50 -0.07 -13.43
CA VAL A 133 10.43 -0.71 -14.21
C VAL A 133 10.80 -0.76 -15.71
N SER A 134 11.43 0.28 -16.24
CA SER A 134 11.85 0.31 -17.64
C SER A 134 12.83 -0.82 -17.99
N LYS A 135 13.66 -1.24 -17.03
CA LYS A 135 14.59 -2.36 -17.19
C LYS A 135 13.93 -3.72 -17.01
N GLN A 136 12.72 -3.77 -16.48
CA GLN A 136 12.01 -5.00 -16.15
C GLN A 136 10.56 -4.96 -16.67
N LYS A 137 10.37 -4.43 -17.86
CA LYS A 137 9.04 -4.21 -18.45
C LYS A 137 8.18 -5.47 -18.52
N GLU A 138 8.76 -6.59 -18.93
CA GLU A 138 8.02 -7.85 -19.06
C GLU A 138 7.55 -8.33 -17.69
N ASP A 139 8.43 -8.33 -16.70
CA ASP A 139 8.09 -8.73 -15.33
C ASP A 139 7.00 -7.85 -14.76
N TYR A 140 7.11 -6.54 -14.95
CA TYR A 140 6.10 -5.59 -14.49
C TYR A 140 4.76 -5.83 -15.19
N THR A 141 4.77 -6.03 -16.49
CA THR A 141 3.55 -6.29 -17.27
C THR A 141 2.85 -7.55 -16.78
N HIS A 142 3.58 -8.63 -16.55
CA HIS A 142 3.02 -9.87 -16.01
C HIS A 142 2.44 -9.66 -14.61
N TRP A 143 3.16 -8.98 -13.75
CA TRP A 143 2.71 -8.66 -12.40
C TRP A 143 1.44 -7.81 -12.43
N LYS A 144 1.45 -6.74 -13.21
CA LYS A 144 0.31 -5.84 -13.37
C LYS A 144 -0.93 -6.57 -13.87
N ASN A 145 -0.77 -7.46 -14.85
CA ASN A 145 -1.88 -8.24 -15.38
C ASN A 145 -2.48 -9.16 -14.32
N ARG A 146 -1.65 -9.76 -13.47
CA ARG A 146 -2.14 -10.58 -12.36
C ARG A 146 -2.89 -9.72 -11.33
N ILE A 147 -2.41 -8.53 -11.03
CA ILE A 147 -3.10 -7.57 -10.16
C ILE A 147 -4.48 -7.23 -10.73
N LEU A 148 -4.54 -6.84 -11.99
CA LEU A 148 -5.80 -6.45 -12.64
C LEU A 148 -6.81 -7.61 -12.69
N ARG A 149 -6.35 -8.83 -12.89
CA ARG A 149 -7.22 -10.02 -12.86
C ARG A 149 -7.73 -10.35 -11.46
N GLY A 150 -6.93 -10.08 -10.44
CA GLY A 150 -7.28 -10.32 -9.03
C GLY A 150 -8.22 -9.27 -8.44
N MET A 151 -8.23 -8.09 -9.03
CA MET A 151 -9.14 -7.03 -8.59
C MET A 151 -10.56 -7.32 -9.09
#